data_e01862b32477218f81532593c007a3b5
#
_entry.id   e01862b32477218f81532593c007a3b5
#
_cell.length_a   1.000
_cell.length_b   1.000
_cell.length_c   1.000
_cell.angle_alpha   90.00
_cell.angle_beta   90.00
_cell.angle_gamma   90.00
#
_symmetry.space_group_name_H-M   'P 1'
#
loop_
_entity.id
_entity.type
_entity.pdbx_description
1 polymer ?
#
loop_
_entity_poly.entity_id
_entity_poly.type
_entity_poly.pdbx_seq_one_letter_code
_entity_poly.pdbx_strand_id
1 'polypeptide(L)'
;NPLCEVVDLVRLADIAHSGVHPKGTLLVVDNCLCTPVLQQPLALGADLIVHSATKYIDGQGRCLGGAVAGNADIIEEVHGFLRSGGPSLSPFNAWILLKGLETLSLRMYAHSASALKVAQWLEQQEGVEQVYYSGLTSHPQYELAQKQQKAGSGVLSFKIKGNKEAAWR
;
A
#
# COMPACT_ATOMS: atom_id res chain seq x y z
N ASN A 1 3.61 8.21 2.58
CA ASN A 1 5.04 8.14 2.31
C ASN A 1 5.35 8.76 0.95
N PRO A 2 5.78 10.04 0.90
CA PRO A 2 6.00 10.74 -0.36
C PRO A 2 7.21 10.22 -1.14
N LEU A 3 8.15 9.51 -0.50
CA LEU A 3 9.37 9.03 -1.13
C LEU A 3 9.24 7.60 -1.68
N CYS A 4 8.08 6.99 -1.60
CA CYS A 4 7.81 5.61 -2.03
C CYS A 4 8.79 4.58 -1.43
N GLU A 5 9.27 4.83 -0.20
CA GLU A 5 10.17 3.94 0.52
C GLU A 5 9.52 2.58 0.78
N VAL A 6 10.33 1.55 0.65
CA VAL A 6 9.93 0.15 0.86
C VAL A 6 10.61 -0.37 2.12
N VAL A 7 9.84 -0.85 3.07
CA VAL A 7 10.36 -1.46 4.29
C VAL A 7 10.48 -2.98 4.12
N ASP A 8 11.52 -3.56 4.71
CA ASP A 8 11.73 -5.02 4.72
C ASP A 8 10.76 -5.66 5.73
N LEU A 9 9.65 -6.22 5.22
CA LEU A 9 8.59 -6.78 6.04
C LEU A 9 9.03 -8.04 6.79
N VAL A 10 9.84 -8.88 6.16
CA VAL A 10 10.35 -10.10 6.80
C VAL A 10 11.21 -9.73 8.00
N ARG A 11 12.14 -8.80 7.82
CA ARG A 11 13.00 -8.33 8.91
C ARG A 11 12.20 -7.64 10.02
N LEU A 12 11.16 -6.88 9.69
CA LEU A 12 10.28 -6.27 10.69
C LEU A 12 9.49 -7.32 11.46
N ALA A 13 9.01 -8.37 10.79
CA ALA A 13 8.35 -9.50 11.45
C ALA A 13 9.28 -10.21 12.43
N ASP A 14 10.52 -10.50 12.03
CA ASP A 14 11.54 -11.10 12.88
C ASP A 14 11.77 -10.24 14.15
N ILE A 15 11.87 -8.92 13.99
CA ILE A 15 12.03 -7.99 15.12
C ILE A 15 10.80 -7.98 16.02
N ALA A 16 9.59 -7.87 15.43
CA ALA A 16 8.34 -7.84 16.18
C ALA A 16 8.14 -9.12 17.01
N HIS A 17 8.49 -10.27 16.44
CA HIS A 17 8.29 -11.58 17.06
C HIS A 17 9.51 -12.08 17.86
N SER A 18 10.56 -11.28 17.99
CA SER A 18 11.79 -11.67 18.71
C SER A 18 11.61 -11.92 20.22
N GLY A 19 10.44 -11.67 20.78
CA GLY A 19 10.16 -11.85 22.22
C GLY A 19 10.74 -10.76 23.12
N VAL A 20 11.25 -9.68 22.56
CA VAL A 20 11.79 -8.54 23.32
C VAL A 20 10.71 -7.87 24.20
N HIS A 21 9.47 -7.85 23.73
CA HIS A 21 8.36 -7.31 24.50
C HIS A 21 7.61 -8.43 25.24
N PRO A 22 7.44 -8.35 26.59
CA PRO A 22 6.85 -9.43 27.40
C PRO A 22 5.42 -9.84 27.03
N LYS A 23 4.66 -8.94 26.40
CA LYS A 23 3.28 -9.19 25.94
C LYS A 23 3.19 -9.57 24.47
N GLY A 24 4.33 -9.75 23.80
CA GLY A 24 4.39 -9.87 22.35
C GLY A 24 4.23 -8.52 21.65
N THR A 25 4.53 -8.50 20.38
CA THR A 25 4.37 -7.32 19.50
C THR A 25 3.73 -7.79 18.21
N LEU A 26 2.73 -7.06 17.72
CA LEU A 26 2.09 -7.34 16.45
C LEU A 26 2.69 -6.46 15.35
N LEU A 27 2.98 -7.04 14.20
CA LEU A 27 3.30 -6.30 13.00
C LEU A 27 2.01 -6.02 12.22
N VAL A 28 1.61 -4.75 12.21
CA VAL A 28 0.46 -4.26 11.43
C VAL A 28 0.96 -3.51 10.21
N VAL A 29 0.53 -3.91 9.03
CA VAL A 29 0.99 -3.33 7.77
C VAL A 29 -0.15 -2.59 7.06
N ASP A 30 0.03 -1.30 6.81
CA ASP A 30 -0.80 -0.57 5.85
C ASP A 30 -0.38 -0.96 4.43
N ASN A 31 -1.25 -1.69 3.74
CA ASN A 31 -1.02 -2.20 2.39
C ASN A 31 -1.90 -1.49 1.34
N CYS A 32 -2.32 -0.25 1.62
CA CYS A 32 -3.28 0.47 0.78
C CYS A 32 -2.81 0.68 -0.65
N LEU A 33 -1.51 0.97 -0.85
CA LEU A 33 -0.97 1.32 -2.17
C LEU A 33 -0.66 0.09 -3.03
N CYS A 34 -0.16 -0.97 -2.43
CA CYS A 34 0.12 -2.22 -3.15
C CYS A 34 -1.12 -3.08 -3.33
N THR A 35 -2.10 -3.00 -2.45
CA THR A 35 -3.28 -3.87 -2.40
C THR A 35 -2.91 -5.35 -2.25
N PRO A 36 -3.85 -6.27 -2.02
CA PRO A 36 -3.54 -7.70 -1.96
C PRO A 36 -3.00 -8.27 -3.28
N VAL A 37 -3.19 -7.54 -4.38
CA VAL A 37 -2.73 -7.97 -5.71
C VAL A 37 -1.21 -7.91 -5.82
N LEU A 38 -0.62 -6.78 -5.40
CA LEU A 38 0.80 -6.52 -5.62
C LEU A 38 1.68 -6.93 -4.44
N GLN A 39 1.15 -6.94 -3.21
CA GLN A 39 1.89 -7.32 -2.01
C GLN A 39 1.00 -8.08 -1.03
N GLN A 40 1.55 -9.13 -0.44
CA GLN A 40 0.84 -10.00 0.51
C GLN A 40 1.58 -10.05 1.86
N PRO A 41 1.44 -9.03 2.72
CA PRO A 41 2.24 -8.91 3.94
C PRO A 41 2.06 -10.06 4.95
N LEU A 42 0.89 -10.71 5.01
CA LEU A 42 0.68 -11.89 5.88
C LEU A 42 1.63 -13.04 5.51
N ALA A 43 1.89 -13.25 4.22
CA ALA A 43 2.84 -14.25 3.76
C ALA A 43 4.31 -13.87 4.06
N LEU A 44 4.56 -12.61 4.43
CA LEU A 44 5.86 -12.06 4.81
C LEU A 44 6.00 -11.89 6.33
N GLY A 45 5.07 -12.43 7.11
CA GLY A 45 5.13 -12.47 8.57
C GLY A 45 4.35 -11.36 9.29
N ALA A 46 3.58 -10.54 8.59
CA ALA A 46 2.69 -9.59 9.26
C ALA A 46 1.53 -10.31 9.96
N ASP A 47 1.07 -9.77 11.09
CA ASP A 47 -0.05 -10.31 11.85
C ASP A 47 -1.39 -9.75 11.35
N LEU A 48 -1.37 -8.47 10.97
CA LEU A 48 -2.54 -7.75 10.47
C LEU A 48 -2.17 -6.91 9.24
N ILE A 49 -3.14 -6.77 8.35
CA ILE A 49 -3.10 -5.85 7.21
C ILE A 49 -4.25 -4.88 7.34
N VAL A 50 -3.97 -3.60 7.06
CA VAL A 50 -4.99 -2.55 6.96
C VAL A 50 -5.06 -2.06 5.52
N HIS A 51 -6.25 -1.88 5.01
CA HIS A 51 -6.51 -1.27 3.72
C HIS A 51 -7.46 -0.09 3.84
N SER A 52 -7.10 1.05 3.28
CA SER A 52 -8.09 2.04 2.88
C SER A 52 -8.83 1.53 1.64
N ALA A 53 -10.02 0.98 1.85
CA ALA A 53 -10.85 0.50 0.75
C ALA A 53 -11.32 1.64 -0.16
N THR A 54 -11.33 2.87 0.37
CA THR A 54 -11.56 4.13 -0.36
C THR A 54 -10.64 4.31 -1.56
N LYS A 55 -9.41 3.77 -1.51
CA LYS A 55 -8.38 3.93 -2.56
C LYS A 55 -8.63 2.93 -3.70
N TYR A 56 -7.72 2.01 -3.90
CA TYR A 56 -7.75 1.10 -5.04
C TYR A 56 -8.81 0.00 -4.95
N ILE A 57 -9.30 -0.37 -3.75
CA ILE A 57 -10.35 -1.39 -3.61
C ILE A 57 -11.63 -0.88 -4.27
N ASP A 58 -12.11 0.31 -3.91
CA ASP A 58 -13.18 0.98 -4.64
C ASP A 58 -12.72 1.36 -6.07
N GLY A 59 -11.60 2.06 -6.17
CA GLY A 59 -10.90 2.41 -7.41
C GLY A 59 -11.58 3.49 -8.26
N GLN A 60 -12.70 4.03 -7.84
CA GLN A 60 -13.48 5.03 -8.61
C GLN A 60 -13.93 6.24 -7.77
N GLY A 61 -13.53 6.32 -6.50
CA GLY A 61 -13.90 7.44 -5.62
C GLY A 61 -15.39 7.50 -5.26
N ARG A 62 -16.07 6.34 -5.22
CA ARG A 62 -17.52 6.24 -5.01
C ARG A 62 -17.91 6.20 -3.54
N CYS A 63 -17.08 5.62 -2.68
CA CYS A 63 -17.37 5.47 -1.27
C CYS A 63 -16.12 5.45 -0.39
N LEU A 64 -16.33 5.72 0.89
CA LEU A 64 -15.34 5.55 1.93
C LEU A 64 -15.48 4.17 2.55
N GLY A 65 -14.36 3.56 2.91
CA GLY A 65 -14.34 2.28 3.61
C GLY A 65 -12.93 1.85 3.96
N GLY A 66 -12.86 0.86 4.83
CA GLY A 66 -11.61 0.22 5.24
C GLY A 66 -11.80 -1.29 5.35
N ALA A 67 -10.71 -2.02 5.34
CA ALA A 67 -10.69 -3.44 5.60
C ALA A 67 -9.47 -3.79 6.46
N VAL A 68 -9.66 -4.69 7.41
CA VAL A 68 -8.61 -5.29 8.22
C VAL A 68 -8.64 -6.79 7.96
N ALA A 69 -7.48 -7.39 7.73
CA ALA A 69 -7.33 -8.82 7.54
C ALA A 69 -6.13 -9.34 8.33
N GLY A 70 -6.19 -10.57 8.82
CA GLY A 70 -5.10 -11.15 9.61
C GLY A 70 -5.50 -12.42 10.34
N ASN A 71 -4.78 -12.71 11.42
CA ASN A 71 -5.04 -13.85 12.28
C ASN A 71 -6.47 -13.81 12.83
N ALA A 72 -7.15 -14.95 12.84
CA ALA A 72 -8.56 -15.07 13.24
C ALA A 72 -8.82 -14.57 14.66
N ASP A 73 -7.96 -14.90 15.62
CA ASP A 73 -8.13 -14.50 17.03
C ASP A 73 -8.10 -12.98 17.18
N ILE A 74 -7.15 -12.32 16.49
CA ILE A 74 -7.02 -10.85 16.51
C ILE A 74 -8.20 -10.20 15.78
N ILE A 75 -8.64 -10.79 14.67
CA ILE A 75 -9.81 -10.29 13.92
C ILE A 75 -11.09 -10.40 14.74
N GLU A 76 -11.24 -11.45 15.56
CA GLU A 76 -12.39 -11.58 16.47
C GLU A 76 -12.44 -10.42 17.48
N GLU A 77 -11.29 -10.01 18.05
CA GLU A 77 -11.21 -8.84 18.93
C GLU A 77 -11.57 -7.53 18.19
N VAL A 78 -11.05 -7.34 16.97
CA VAL A 78 -11.37 -6.18 16.11
C VAL A 78 -12.87 -6.15 15.81
N HIS A 79 -13.45 -7.30 15.45
CA HIS A 79 -14.88 -7.43 15.18
C HIS A 79 -15.73 -7.15 16.43
N GLY A 80 -15.30 -7.65 17.60
CA GLY A 80 -15.93 -7.36 18.88
C GLY A 80 -15.98 -5.86 19.18
N PHE A 81 -14.88 -5.15 18.92
CA PHE A 81 -14.82 -3.70 19.05
C PHE A 81 -15.79 -2.99 18.08
N LEU A 82 -15.80 -3.38 16.81
CA LEU A 82 -16.71 -2.80 15.81
C LEU A 82 -18.17 -2.98 16.21
N ARG A 83 -18.54 -4.18 16.64
CA ARG A 83 -19.90 -4.51 17.07
C ARG A 83 -20.34 -3.70 18.30
N SER A 84 -19.45 -3.48 19.26
CA SER A 84 -19.75 -2.78 20.51
C SER A 84 -19.62 -1.27 20.39
N GLY A 85 -18.63 -0.80 19.61
CA GLY A 85 -18.35 0.62 19.37
C GLY A 85 -19.25 1.28 18.32
N GLY A 86 -19.88 0.48 17.46
CA GLY A 86 -20.87 0.94 16.49
C GLY A 86 -20.35 1.43 15.13
N PRO A 87 -19.03 1.58 14.84
CA PRO A 87 -18.61 1.95 13.49
C PRO A 87 -18.89 0.80 12.53
N SER A 88 -19.87 0.97 11.66
CA SER A 88 -20.27 -0.06 10.70
C SER A 88 -20.27 0.49 9.28
N LEU A 89 -19.80 -0.33 8.35
CA LEU A 89 -19.90 -0.02 6.92
C LEU A 89 -21.35 -0.20 6.46
N SER A 90 -21.89 0.75 5.69
CA SER A 90 -23.23 0.56 5.13
C SER A 90 -23.25 -0.62 4.14
N PRO A 91 -24.36 -1.37 4.06
CA PRO A 91 -24.47 -2.50 3.11
C PRO A 91 -24.26 -2.06 1.65
N PHE A 92 -24.69 -0.84 1.31
CA PHE A 92 -24.48 -0.29 -0.02
C PHE A 92 -22.99 -0.05 -0.33
N ASN A 93 -22.24 0.55 0.61
CA ASN A 93 -20.80 0.73 0.45
C ASN A 93 -20.06 -0.61 0.41
N ALA A 94 -20.48 -1.59 1.21
CA ALA A 94 -19.92 -2.94 1.17
C ALA A 94 -20.11 -3.58 -0.21
N TRP A 95 -21.28 -3.44 -0.82
CA TRP A 95 -21.57 -3.91 -2.17
C TRP A 95 -20.70 -3.20 -3.22
N ILE A 96 -20.55 -1.86 -3.13
CA ILE A 96 -19.66 -1.11 -4.03
C ILE A 96 -18.21 -1.63 -3.94
N LEU A 97 -17.71 -1.85 -2.72
CA LEU A 97 -16.35 -2.36 -2.51
C LEU A 97 -16.16 -3.78 -3.08
N LEU A 98 -17.18 -4.66 -2.93
CA LEU A 98 -17.19 -5.98 -3.57
C LEU A 98 -17.09 -5.85 -5.10
N LYS A 99 -17.84 -4.94 -5.70
CA LYS A 99 -17.77 -4.67 -7.14
C LYS A 99 -16.39 -4.12 -7.56
N GLY A 100 -15.77 -3.33 -6.70
CA GLY A 100 -14.38 -2.86 -6.92
C GLY A 100 -13.36 -3.99 -6.93
N LEU A 101 -13.53 -5.00 -6.06
CA LEU A 101 -12.63 -6.16 -6.00
C LEU A 101 -12.65 -7.00 -7.29
N GLU A 102 -13.79 -7.09 -7.98
CA GLU A 102 -13.92 -7.87 -9.23
C GLU A 102 -12.91 -7.45 -10.31
N THR A 103 -12.54 -6.17 -10.34
CA THR A 103 -11.59 -5.62 -11.33
C THR A 103 -10.25 -5.21 -10.73
N LEU A 104 -10.05 -5.41 -9.44
CA LEU A 104 -8.87 -4.91 -8.71
C LEU A 104 -7.56 -5.37 -9.37
N SER A 105 -7.46 -6.65 -9.69
CA SER A 105 -6.24 -7.21 -10.29
C SER A 105 -5.92 -6.55 -11.63
N LEU A 106 -6.89 -6.43 -12.52
CA LEU A 106 -6.72 -5.79 -13.83
C LEU A 106 -6.26 -4.33 -13.68
N ARG A 107 -6.92 -3.60 -12.77
CA ARG A 107 -6.60 -2.18 -12.53
C ARG A 107 -5.21 -2.01 -11.94
N MET A 108 -4.82 -2.83 -10.96
CA MET A 108 -3.52 -2.69 -10.32
C MET A 108 -2.35 -2.95 -11.27
N TYR A 109 -2.45 -3.95 -12.13
CA TYR A 109 -1.41 -4.17 -13.15
C TYR A 109 -1.38 -3.04 -14.18
N ALA A 110 -2.53 -2.52 -14.62
CA ALA A 110 -2.59 -1.39 -15.53
C ALA A 110 -2.01 -0.10 -14.89
N HIS A 111 -2.34 0.18 -13.63
CA HIS A 111 -1.78 1.30 -12.88
C HIS A 111 -0.27 1.20 -12.74
N SER A 112 0.24 0.03 -12.34
CA SER A 112 1.68 -0.20 -12.19
C SER A 112 2.44 -0.03 -13.50
N ALA A 113 1.91 -0.58 -14.59
CA ALA A 113 2.52 -0.45 -15.92
C ALA A 113 2.54 1.02 -16.39
N SER A 114 1.45 1.76 -16.15
CA SER A 114 1.37 3.18 -16.50
C SER A 114 2.32 4.02 -15.63
N ALA A 115 2.34 3.76 -14.32
CA ALA A 115 3.23 4.47 -13.40
C ALA A 115 4.71 4.25 -13.74
N LEU A 116 5.10 3.02 -14.11
CA LEU A 116 6.47 2.73 -14.53
C LEU A 116 6.86 3.54 -15.78
N LYS A 117 5.99 3.59 -16.79
CA LYS A 117 6.24 4.38 -18.01
C LYS A 117 6.38 5.87 -17.70
N VAL A 118 5.51 6.41 -16.85
CA VAL A 118 5.59 7.81 -16.42
C VAL A 118 6.86 8.07 -15.62
N ALA A 119 7.22 7.18 -14.70
CA ALA A 119 8.44 7.31 -13.91
C ALA A 119 9.71 7.30 -14.79
N GLN A 120 9.80 6.39 -15.75
CA GLN A 120 10.91 6.31 -16.71
C GLN A 120 10.98 7.55 -17.61
N TRP A 121 9.84 8.09 -18.02
CA TRP A 121 9.79 9.33 -18.80
C TRP A 121 10.24 10.52 -17.96
N LEU A 122 9.82 10.61 -16.69
CA LEU A 122 10.21 11.68 -15.77
C LEU A 122 11.71 11.69 -15.50
N GLU A 123 12.38 10.53 -15.38
CA GLU A 123 13.84 10.46 -15.22
C GLU A 123 14.61 11.10 -16.37
N GLN A 124 14.01 11.20 -17.54
CA GLN A 124 14.64 11.77 -18.75
C GLN A 124 14.39 13.28 -18.88
N GLN A 125 13.58 13.89 -18.01
CA GLN A 125 13.24 15.30 -18.13
C GLN A 125 14.29 16.19 -17.48
N GLU A 126 14.77 17.20 -18.20
CA GLU A 126 15.79 18.15 -17.68
C GLU A 126 15.34 18.89 -16.42
N GLY A 127 14.03 19.15 -16.27
CA GLY A 127 13.43 19.84 -15.12
C GLY A 127 13.27 18.96 -13.88
N VAL A 128 13.49 17.65 -13.99
CA VAL A 128 13.35 16.69 -12.88
C VAL A 128 14.71 16.44 -12.26
N GLU A 129 14.78 16.53 -10.93
CA GLU A 129 15.99 16.24 -10.16
C GLU A 129 16.05 14.77 -9.75
N GLN A 130 14.92 14.21 -9.32
CA GLN A 130 14.84 12.82 -8.84
C GLN A 130 13.42 12.28 -8.96
N VAL A 131 13.29 11.00 -9.27
CA VAL A 131 12.00 10.28 -9.28
C VAL A 131 12.05 9.20 -8.20
N TYR A 132 10.96 9.10 -7.43
CA TYR A 132 10.78 8.09 -6.38
C TYR A 132 9.66 7.14 -6.82
N TYR A 133 10.04 5.95 -7.24
CA TYR A 133 9.12 4.88 -7.63
C TYR A 133 9.81 3.53 -7.45
N SER A 134 9.24 2.66 -6.64
CA SER A 134 9.85 1.36 -6.27
C SER A 134 10.05 0.40 -7.44
N GLY A 135 9.40 0.64 -8.57
CA GLY A 135 9.58 -0.13 -9.81
C GLY A 135 10.73 0.31 -10.71
N LEU A 136 11.43 1.41 -10.39
CA LEU A 136 12.60 1.87 -11.13
C LEU A 136 13.87 1.18 -10.62
N THR A 137 14.77 0.79 -11.51
CA THR A 137 16.08 0.23 -11.15
C THR A 137 16.99 1.24 -10.45
N SER A 138 16.73 2.54 -10.62
CA SER A 138 17.40 3.64 -9.93
C SER A 138 16.92 3.82 -8.47
N HIS A 139 15.81 3.20 -8.07
CA HIS A 139 15.30 3.32 -6.71
C HIS A 139 16.22 2.58 -5.72
N PRO A 140 16.62 3.21 -4.59
CA PRO A 140 17.56 2.59 -3.64
C PRO A 140 17.13 1.23 -3.09
N GLN A 141 15.83 0.97 -3.06
CA GLN A 141 15.25 -0.26 -2.53
C GLN A 141 14.61 -1.13 -3.63
N TYR A 142 15.04 -0.96 -4.89
CA TYR A 142 14.51 -1.75 -6.01
C TYR A 142 14.57 -3.26 -5.76
N GLU A 143 15.74 -3.77 -5.36
CA GLU A 143 15.94 -5.20 -5.08
C GLU A 143 15.02 -5.74 -3.98
N LEU A 144 14.78 -4.94 -2.94
CA LEU A 144 13.84 -5.29 -1.87
C LEU A 144 12.41 -5.29 -2.39
N ALA A 145 12.03 -4.27 -3.18
CA ALA A 145 10.72 -4.22 -3.80
C ALA A 145 10.45 -5.44 -4.69
N GLN A 146 11.42 -5.85 -5.51
CA GLN A 146 11.29 -7.04 -6.37
C GLN A 146 11.10 -8.34 -5.58
N LYS A 147 11.63 -8.43 -4.36
CA LYS A 147 11.47 -9.62 -3.51
C LYS A 147 10.09 -9.75 -2.87
N GLN A 148 9.45 -8.63 -2.54
CA GLN A 148 8.21 -8.65 -1.77
C GLN A 148 6.98 -8.09 -2.49
N GLN A 149 7.17 -7.44 -3.64
CA GLN A 149 6.10 -6.86 -4.45
C GLN A 149 6.12 -7.45 -5.86
N LYS A 150 4.95 -7.71 -6.43
CA LYS A 150 4.82 -8.20 -7.81
C LYS A 150 5.06 -7.11 -8.86
N ALA A 151 4.84 -5.86 -8.48
CA ALA A 151 5.12 -4.65 -9.26
C ALA A 151 5.09 -3.44 -8.33
N GLY A 152 5.60 -2.30 -8.77
CA GLY A 152 5.38 -1.02 -8.09
C GLY A 152 3.90 -0.66 -8.08
N SER A 153 3.48 0.18 -7.14
CA SER A 153 2.09 0.64 -7.06
C SER A 153 1.76 1.63 -8.19
N GLY A 154 0.55 2.17 -8.19
CA GLY A 154 0.16 3.26 -9.09
C GLY A 154 0.58 4.66 -8.60
N VAL A 155 1.42 4.76 -7.57
CA VAL A 155 1.86 6.02 -6.97
C VAL A 155 3.35 6.20 -7.16
N LEU A 156 3.72 7.37 -7.65
CA LEU A 156 5.11 7.83 -7.73
C LEU A 156 5.19 9.26 -7.22
N SER A 157 6.37 9.71 -6.86
CA SER A 157 6.65 11.11 -6.60
C SER A 157 7.96 11.52 -7.26
N PHE A 158 8.16 12.81 -7.45
CA PHE A 158 9.37 13.31 -8.04
C PHE A 158 9.71 14.70 -7.48
N LYS A 159 10.99 15.04 -7.53
CA LYS A 159 11.53 16.32 -7.14
C LYS A 159 11.91 17.08 -8.40
N ILE A 160 11.46 18.31 -8.52
CA ILE A 160 11.86 19.20 -9.61
C ILE A 160 13.11 20.00 -9.23
N LYS A 161 13.86 20.40 -10.24
CA LYS A 161 14.96 21.35 -10.07
C LYS A 161 14.40 22.73 -9.77
N GLY A 162 14.97 23.40 -8.78
CA GLY A 162 14.56 24.74 -8.39
C GLY A 162 13.92 24.78 -7.00
N ASN A 163 13.11 25.81 -6.78
CA ASN A 163 12.49 26.10 -5.51
C ASN A 163 10.97 25.86 -5.56
N LYS A 164 10.26 26.24 -4.49
CA LYS A 164 8.82 26.12 -4.36
C LYS A 164 8.06 26.84 -5.48
N GLU A 165 8.54 28.01 -5.91
CA GLU A 165 7.93 28.79 -6.99
C GLU A 165 8.01 28.07 -8.33
N ALA A 166 9.09 27.31 -8.57
CA ALA A 166 9.23 26.48 -9.76
C ALA A 166 8.21 25.32 -9.79
N ALA A 167 7.85 24.80 -8.62
CA ALA A 167 6.86 23.74 -8.49
C ALA A 167 5.41 24.21 -8.76
N TRP A 168 5.17 25.51 -8.70
CA TRP A 168 3.83 26.09 -8.88
C TRP A 168 3.57 26.65 -10.29
N ARG A 169 4.55 26.61 -11.17
CA ARG A 169 4.47 27.00 -12.59
C ARG A 169 4.17 25.82 -13.49
#